data_081d28215e276f1d660a7d7a556a2601
#
_entry.id   081d28215e276f1d660a7d7a556a2601
#
_cell.length_a   1.000
_cell.length_b   1.000
_cell.length_c   1.000
_cell.angle_alpha   90.00
_cell.angle_beta   90.00
_cell.angle_gamma   90.00
#
_symmetry.space_group_name_H-M   'P 1'
#
loop_
_entity.id
_entity.type
_entity.pdbx_description
1 polymer ?
#
loop_
_entity_poly.entity_id
_entity_poly.type
_entity_poly.pdbx_seq_one_letter_code
_entity_poly.pdbx_strand_id
1 'polypeptide(L)'
;MGDFIRSRADAGRVALVATGGLSHWVGTPETGRINPDWDHYVLDCVTRGDIEPLTRLTWGEIERDGGNGGQEIRNWIALLGAVPGWKGEVLAYEPVDEWITGCATAWVHP
;
A
#
# COMPACT_ATOMS: atom_id res chain seq x y z
N MET A 1 -13.85 -2.80 -9.79
CA MET A 1 -14.34 -1.89 -8.72
C MET A 1 -14.45 -0.46 -9.23
N GLY A 2 -13.39 0.18 -9.70
CA GLY A 2 -13.42 1.57 -10.15
C GLY A 2 -14.44 1.84 -11.27
N ASP A 3 -14.52 0.98 -12.29
CA ASP A 3 -15.49 1.13 -13.37
C ASP A 3 -16.93 1.05 -12.87
N PHE A 4 -17.20 0.15 -11.94
CA PHE A 4 -18.51 0.04 -11.32
C PHE A 4 -18.91 1.33 -10.59
N ILE A 5 -17.99 1.91 -9.80
CA ILE A 5 -18.24 3.16 -9.09
C ILE A 5 -18.49 4.29 -10.09
N ARG A 6 -17.65 4.42 -11.12
CA ARG A 6 -17.80 5.45 -12.17
C ARG A 6 -19.08 5.32 -12.98
N SER A 7 -19.59 4.10 -13.15
CA SER A 7 -20.83 3.86 -13.89
C SER A 7 -22.11 4.24 -13.12
N ARG A 8 -22.00 4.54 -11.82
CA ARG A 8 -23.14 4.87 -10.95
C ARG A 8 -23.44 6.38 -10.97
N ALA A 9 -24.43 6.79 -11.72
CA ALA A 9 -24.87 8.21 -11.76
C ALA A 9 -25.43 8.70 -10.42
N ASP A 10 -25.88 7.81 -9.57
CA ASP A 10 -26.48 8.07 -8.25
C ASP A 10 -25.49 7.97 -7.08
N ALA A 11 -24.22 7.70 -7.35
CA ALA A 11 -23.26 7.36 -6.30
C ALA A 11 -22.84 8.56 -5.42
N GLY A 12 -23.12 9.80 -5.83
CA GLY A 12 -22.63 10.97 -5.11
C GLY A 12 -21.10 11.01 -5.06
N ARG A 13 -20.55 11.47 -3.94
CA ARG A 13 -19.09 11.42 -3.70
C ARG A 13 -18.73 10.12 -3.01
N VAL A 14 -17.80 9.36 -3.61
CA VAL A 14 -17.31 8.08 -3.09
C VAL A 14 -15.83 8.23 -2.73
N ALA A 15 -15.47 7.88 -1.50
CA ALA A 15 -14.08 7.71 -1.09
C ALA A 15 -13.73 6.21 -1.04
N LEU A 16 -12.61 5.85 -1.63
CA LEU A 16 -12.05 4.51 -1.53
C LEU A 16 -10.87 4.55 -0.55
N VAL A 17 -10.92 3.75 0.49
CA VAL A 17 -9.89 3.70 1.53
C VAL A 17 -9.24 2.32 1.49
N ALA A 18 -7.94 2.28 1.23
CA ALA A 18 -7.12 1.08 1.42
C ALA A 18 -6.45 1.17 2.80
N THR A 19 -6.53 0.11 3.55
CA THR A 19 -5.95 0.00 4.90
C THR A 19 -4.84 -1.04 4.91
N GLY A 20 -4.00 -1.00 5.94
CA GLY A 20 -2.90 -1.93 6.14
C GLY A 20 -1.55 -1.22 6.22
N GLY A 21 -0.65 -1.78 7.03
CA GLY A 21 0.71 -1.29 7.18
C GLY A 21 1.60 -1.65 5.99
N LEU A 22 2.81 -1.12 6.02
CA LEU A 22 3.89 -1.47 5.11
C LEU A 22 4.67 -2.66 5.67
N SER A 23 6.01 -2.57 5.75
CA SER A 23 6.79 -3.69 6.27
C SER A 23 6.53 -3.96 7.75
N HIS A 24 6.28 -5.21 8.08
CA HIS A 24 6.26 -5.70 9.45
C HIS A 24 6.32 -7.23 9.49
N TRP A 25 6.98 -7.75 10.52
CA TRP A 25 7.10 -9.19 10.81
C TRP A 25 6.38 -9.48 12.11
N VAL A 26 5.37 -10.34 12.08
CA VAL A 26 4.51 -10.66 13.23
C VAL A 26 4.48 -12.17 13.46
N GLY A 27 4.77 -12.59 14.70
CA GLY A 27 4.71 -14.01 15.06
C GLY A 27 5.79 -14.87 14.39
N THR A 28 6.89 -14.28 13.97
CA THR A 28 8.05 -14.94 13.37
C THR A 28 9.30 -14.66 14.20
N PRO A 29 10.42 -15.35 13.96
CA PRO A 29 11.69 -15.03 14.62
C PRO A 29 12.16 -13.58 14.39
N GLU A 30 11.74 -12.94 13.30
CA GLU A 30 12.04 -11.56 12.94
C GLU A 30 11.01 -10.56 13.46
N THR A 31 10.10 -10.95 14.33
CA THR A 31 9.08 -10.05 14.92
C THR A 31 9.73 -8.77 15.44
N GLY A 32 9.19 -7.64 15.05
CA GLY A 32 9.73 -6.31 15.38
C GLY A 32 10.59 -5.69 14.29
N ARG A 33 10.98 -6.44 13.27
CA ARG A 33 11.71 -5.89 12.13
C ARG A 33 10.80 -4.98 11.30
N ILE A 34 11.37 -3.85 10.85
CA ILE A 34 10.80 -2.94 9.86
C ILE A 34 11.85 -2.76 8.76
N ASN A 35 11.42 -2.60 7.51
CA ASN A 35 12.30 -2.36 6.37
C ASN A 35 11.95 -1.04 5.67
N PRO A 36 12.49 0.11 6.14
CA PRO A 36 12.20 1.41 5.55
C PRO A 36 12.54 1.51 4.07
N ASP A 37 13.58 0.84 3.59
CA ASP A 37 13.96 0.87 2.16
C ASP A 37 12.87 0.25 1.30
N TRP A 38 12.31 -0.88 1.72
CA TRP A 38 11.20 -1.50 1.02
C TRP A 38 9.91 -0.65 1.14
N ASP A 39 9.65 -0.07 2.30
CA ASP A 39 8.52 0.83 2.50
C ASP A 39 8.57 2.01 1.53
N HIS A 40 9.73 2.65 1.41
CA HIS A 40 9.93 3.75 0.47
C HIS A 40 9.78 3.30 -0.99
N TYR A 41 10.24 2.11 -1.34
CA TYR A 41 10.01 1.55 -2.68
C TYR A 41 8.51 1.43 -2.99
N VAL A 42 7.71 0.92 -2.06
CA VAL A 42 6.26 0.81 -2.23
C VAL A 42 5.63 2.20 -2.35
N LEU A 43 6.01 3.13 -1.47
CA LEU A 43 5.49 4.50 -1.47
C LEU A 43 5.86 5.26 -2.76
N ASP A 44 7.04 5.05 -3.31
CA ASP A 44 7.45 5.62 -4.59
C ASP A 44 6.56 5.13 -5.74
N CYS A 45 6.20 3.86 -5.75
CA CYS A 45 5.25 3.31 -6.73
C CYS A 45 3.86 3.98 -6.58
N VAL A 46 3.39 4.17 -5.35
CA VAL A 46 2.13 4.87 -5.06
C VAL A 46 2.19 6.33 -5.55
N THR A 47 3.28 7.02 -5.27
CA THR A 47 3.48 8.43 -5.67
C THR A 47 3.44 8.60 -7.18
N ARG A 48 4.05 7.66 -7.92
CA ARG A 48 4.02 7.68 -9.39
C ARG A 48 2.71 7.18 -10.00
N GLY A 49 1.86 6.52 -9.20
CA GLY A 49 0.69 5.79 -9.71
C GLY A 49 1.08 4.56 -10.53
N ASP A 50 2.29 4.03 -10.29
CA ASP A 50 2.86 2.91 -11.02
C ASP A 50 2.57 1.60 -10.27
N ILE A 51 1.47 0.96 -10.64
CA ILE A 51 1.01 -0.28 -10.02
C ILE A 51 1.80 -1.51 -10.51
N GLU A 52 2.38 -1.45 -11.72
CA GLU A 52 2.92 -2.64 -12.38
C GLU A 52 4.05 -3.31 -11.59
N PRO A 53 5.05 -2.60 -11.05
CA PRO A 53 6.08 -3.23 -10.24
C PRO A 53 5.53 -3.95 -9.01
N LEU A 54 4.49 -3.38 -8.39
CA LEU A 54 3.87 -3.97 -7.18
C LEU A 54 3.05 -5.21 -7.51
N THR A 55 2.37 -5.25 -8.66
CA THR A 55 1.57 -6.42 -9.08
C THR A 55 2.43 -7.61 -9.47
N ARG A 56 3.68 -7.38 -9.83
CA ARG A 56 4.64 -8.44 -10.18
C ARG A 56 5.28 -9.10 -8.97
N LEU A 57 5.20 -8.49 -7.78
CA LEU A 57 5.77 -9.06 -6.56
C LEU A 57 5.06 -10.38 -6.22
N THR A 58 5.84 -11.41 -6.11
CA THR A 58 5.38 -12.71 -5.61
C THR A 58 5.13 -12.65 -4.10
N TRP A 59 4.37 -13.61 -3.60
CA TRP A 59 4.16 -13.75 -2.16
C TRP A 59 5.47 -13.82 -1.39
N GLY A 60 6.42 -14.64 -1.86
CA GLY A 60 7.71 -14.85 -1.21
C GLY A 60 8.61 -13.60 -1.22
N GLU A 61 8.55 -12.79 -2.29
CA GLU A 61 9.30 -11.53 -2.34
C GLU A 61 8.77 -10.51 -1.34
N ILE A 62 7.44 -10.38 -1.24
CA ILE A 62 6.84 -9.51 -0.22
C ILE A 62 7.21 -9.99 1.19
N GLU A 63 7.10 -11.30 1.45
CA GLU A 63 7.40 -11.86 2.77
C GLU A 63 8.89 -11.67 3.14
N ARG A 64 9.79 -11.86 2.19
CA ARG A 64 11.23 -11.66 2.39
C ARG A 64 11.58 -10.21 2.72
N ASP A 65 11.02 -9.26 1.97
CA ASP A 65 11.44 -7.85 2.00
C ASP A 65 10.51 -6.98 2.86
N GLY A 66 9.23 -7.29 2.92
CA GLY A 66 8.21 -6.56 3.68
C GLY A 66 7.68 -7.29 4.92
N GLY A 67 8.06 -8.56 5.09
CA GLY A 67 7.53 -9.39 6.16
C GLY A 67 6.20 -10.04 5.81
N ASN A 68 5.77 -10.97 6.68
CA ASN A 68 4.47 -11.62 6.51
C ASN A 68 3.30 -10.63 6.60
N GLY A 69 3.44 -9.56 7.39
CA GLY A 69 2.48 -8.46 7.46
C GLY A 69 2.52 -7.56 6.22
N GLY A 70 3.64 -7.47 5.53
CA GLY A 70 3.79 -6.68 4.30
C GLY A 70 2.84 -7.09 3.18
N GLN A 71 2.19 -8.26 3.25
CA GLN A 71 1.13 -8.67 2.33
C GLN A 71 -0.06 -7.69 2.31
N GLU A 72 -0.21 -6.84 3.32
CA GLU A 72 -1.25 -5.83 3.40
C GLU A 72 -1.15 -4.77 2.29
N ILE A 73 0.01 -4.59 1.66
CA ILE A 73 0.14 -3.71 0.49
C ILE A 73 -0.79 -4.10 -0.67
N ARG A 74 -1.31 -5.32 -0.68
CA ARG A 74 -2.29 -5.74 -1.70
C ARG A 74 -3.57 -4.91 -1.66
N ASN A 75 -3.92 -4.35 -0.51
CA ASN A 75 -5.03 -3.40 -0.39
C ASN A 75 -4.69 -2.09 -1.12
N TRP A 76 -3.47 -1.60 -0.99
CA TRP A 76 -2.97 -0.41 -1.69
C TRP A 76 -2.95 -0.64 -3.21
N ILE A 77 -2.48 -1.83 -3.63
CA ILE A 77 -2.52 -2.24 -5.05
C ILE A 77 -3.96 -2.24 -5.58
N ALA A 78 -4.90 -2.77 -4.81
CA ALA A 78 -6.31 -2.80 -5.21
C ALA A 78 -6.90 -1.39 -5.36
N LEU A 79 -6.53 -0.45 -4.48
CA LEU A 79 -6.92 0.95 -4.58
C LEU A 79 -6.37 1.58 -5.87
N LEU A 80 -5.06 1.46 -6.12
CA LEU A 80 -4.43 2.00 -7.33
C LEU A 80 -5.05 1.41 -8.60
N GLY A 81 -5.36 0.11 -8.60
CA GLY A 81 -6.04 -0.55 -9.71
C GLY A 81 -7.48 -0.07 -9.94
N ALA A 82 -8.13 0.46 -8.90
CA ALA A 82 -9.46 1.05 -9.03
C ALA A 82 -9.44 2.46 -9.64
N VAL A 83 -8.30 3.15 -9.57
CA VAL A 83 -8.11 4.55 -10.04
C VAL A 83 -6.89 4.65 -10.98
N PRO A 84 -6.90 3.96 -12.14
CA PRO A 84 -5.75 3.92 -13.03
C PRO A 84 -5.37 5.33 -13.51
N GLY A 85 -4.06 5.61 -13.47
CA GLY A 85 -3.49 6.90 -13.88
C GLY A 85 -3.49 7.98 -12.80
N TRP A 86 -4.11 7.73 -11.65
CA TRP A 86 -4.01 8.64 -10.52
C TRP A 86 -2.63 8.52 -9.86
N LYS A 87 -2.21 9.60 -9.19
CA LYS A 87 -0.93 9.67 -8.49
C LYS A 87 -1.15 9.85 -7.00
N GLY A 88 -0.17 9.41 -6.20
CA GLY A 88 -0.19 9.56 -4.76
C GLY A 88 0.65 10.72 -4.27
N GLU A 89 0.25 11.28 -3.16
CA GLU A 89 1.05 12.15 -2.31
C GLU A 89 1.20 11.48 -0.95
N VAL A 90 2.43 11.21 -0.53
CA VAL A 90 2.70 10.68 0.81
C VAL A 90 2.57 11.82 1.81
N LEU A 91 1.58 11.74 2.67
CA LEU A 91 1.31 12.76 3.70
C LEU A 91 2.16 12.53 4.95
N ALA A 92 2.42 11.27 5.28
CA ALA A 92 3.26 10.88 6.41
C ALA A 92 3.82 9.47 6.21
N TYR A 93 5.02 9.25 6.71
CA TYR A 93 5.65 7.93 6.87
C TYR A 93 6.46 7.92 8.15
N GLU A 94 6.31 6.86 8.92
CA GLU A 94 7.09 6.61 10.14
C GLU A 94 7.29 5.10 10.34
N PRO A 95 8.53 4.62 10.51
CA PRO A 95 8.77 3.29 11.04
C PRO A 95 8.52 3.31 12.55
N VAL A 96 7.35 2.83 12.97
CA VAL A 96 6.92 2.91 14.38
C VAL A 96 7.33 1.65 15.12
N ASP A 97 8.42 1.72 15.88
CA ASP A 97 8.99 0.58 16.60
C ASP A 97 8.00 -0.02 17.62
N GLU A 98 7.23 0.84 18.31
CA GLU A 98 6.22 0.39 19.29
C GLU A 98 5.10 -0.43 18.64
N TRP A 99 4.81 -0.19 17.37
CA TRP A 99 3.81 -0.93 16.59
C TRP A 99 4.45 -1.97 15.68
N ILE A 100 5.77 -2.05 15.71
CA ILE A 100 6.57 -2.97 14.88
C ILE A 100 6.21 -2.90 13.39
N THR A 101 5.81 -1.74 12.90
CA THR A 101 5.22 -1.57 11.57
C THR A 101 5.70 -0.29 10.91
N GLY A 102 6.04 -0.37 9.63
CA GLY A 102 6.14 0.81 8.77
C GLY A 102 4.73 1.37 8.53
N CYS A 103 4.50 2.58 9.02
CA CYS A 103 3.20 3.26 8.94
C CYS A 103 3.25 4.39 7.94
N ALA A 104 2.27 4.48 7.06
CA ALA A 104 2.16 5.59 6.12
C ALA A 104 0.71 5.99 5.89
N THR A 105 0.55 7.24 5.48
CA THR A 105 -0.71 7.76 4.94
C THR A 105 -0.41 8.43 3.61
N ALA A 106 -1.18 8.10 2.59
CA ALA A 106 -1.08 8.70 1.28
C ALA A 106 -2.46 9.14 0.76
N TRP A 107 -2.47 10.23 0.02
CA TRP A 107 -3.63 10.72 -0.71
C TRP A 107 -3.44 10.46 -2.19
N VAL A 108 -4.39 9.74 -2.80
CA VAL A 108 -4.36 9.41 -4.23
C VAL A 108 -5.42 10.23 -4.96
N HIS A 109 -5.02 10.94 -6.01
CA HIS A 109 -5.87 11.87 -6.73
C HIS A 109 -5.54 11.88 -8.24
N PRO A 110 -6.43 12.42 -9.10
CA PRO A 110 -6.20 12.56 -10.54
C PRO A 110 -4.91 13.29 -10.89
#